data_44c00a0bc41ef157bba3139e5055dffc
#
_entry.id   44c00a0bc41ef157bba3139e5055dffc
#
_cell.length_a   1.000
_cell.length_b   1.000
_cell.length_c   1.000
_cell.angle_alpha   90.00
_cell.angle_beta   90.00
_cell.angle_gamma   90.00
#
_symmetry.space_group_name_H-M   'P 1'
#
loop_
_entity.id
_entity.type
_entity.pdbx_description
1 polymer ?
#
loop_
_entity_poly.entity_id
_entity_poly.type
_entity_poly.pdbx_seq_one_letter_code
_entity_poly.pdbx_strand_id
1 'polypeptide(L)'
;RRIRNAGVMRGIITQNEPTQEQIAEMKKFVCSRPVDMVTCKEAYKMGEGETKIAVMDFGLKRGILRSLAARGVELTVYPAHTSAEEILQGGYDGLMLTNGPGDPKDNVEIIENIKKLLGKLPTFGICLGHQLLALAAGADTRKMKFGHRGSNHPVKDISMDRVYITSQNHGYAIL
;
A
#
# COMPACT_ATOMS: atom_id res chain seq x y z
N ARG A 1 -23.58 11.13 -11.38
CA ARG A 1 -24.55 10.03 -11.55
C ARG A 1 -23.89 8.77 -12.15
N ARG A 2 -23.08 8.88 -13.23
CA ARG A 2 -22.42 7.71 -13.85
C ARG A 2 -21.52 6.95 -12.89
N ILE A 3 -20.63 7.62 -12.15
CA ILE A 3 -19.72 7.00 -11.18
C ILE A 3 -20.49 6.27 -10.08
N ARG A 4 -21.62 6.82 -9.62
CA ARG A 4 -22.47 6.18 -8.61
C ARG A 4 -23.03 4.82 -9.08
N ASN A 5 -23.33 4.67 -10.35
CA ASN A 5 -23.89 3.44 -10.91
C ASN A 5 -22.81 2.46 -11.38
N ALA A 6 -21.74 2.97 -12.01
CA ALA A 6 -20.71 2.16 -12.66
C ALA A 6 -19.50 1.85 -11.76
N GLY A 7 -19.32 2.58 -10.66
CA GLY A 7 -18.14 2.48 -9.80
C GLY A 7 -16.97 3.31 -10.35
N VAL A 8 -15.74 2.79 -10.23
CA VAL A 8 -14.53 3.47 -10.72
C VAL A 8 -14.52 3.47 -12.25
N MET A 9 -14.14 4.60 -12.84
CA MET A 9 -14.09 4.79 -14.29
C MET A 9 -12.75 5.39 -14.69
N ARG A 10 -12.32 5.09 -15.92
CA ARG A 10 -11.21 5.82 -16.56
C ARG A 10 -11.68 7.22 -16.91
N GLY A 11 -10.78 8.19 -16.77
CA GLY A 11 -11.06 9.60 -17.07
C GLY A 11 -9.81 10.30 -17.59
N ILE A 12 -10.02 11.39 -18.31
CA ILE A 12 -8.99 12.30 -18.78
C ILE A 12 -9.34 13.72 -18.36
N ILE A 13 -8.35 14.53 -18.05
CA ILE A 13 -8.48 15.95 -17.77
C ILE A 13 -7.86 16.70 -18.94
N THR A 14 -8.66 17.55 -19.61
CA THR A 14 -8.23 18.36 -20.75
C THR A 14 -8.62 19.81 -20.54
N GLN A 15 -7.89 20.73 -21.14
CA GLN A 15 -8.24 22.17 -21.16
C GLN A 15 -9.34 22.47 -22.19
N ASN A 16 -9.34 21.72 -23.29
CA ASN A 16 -10.32 21.84 -24.38
C ASN A 16 -11.14 20.54 -24.49
N GLU A 17 -12.13 20.53 -25.34
CA GLU A 17 -12.90 19.33 -25.63
C GLU A 17 -11.97 18.21 -26.14
N PRO A 18 -12.03 16.98 -25.55
CA PRO A 18 -11.10 15.92 -25.89
C PRO A 18 -11.32 15.43 -27.32
N THR A 19 -10.24 15.18 -28.04
CA THR A 19 -10.29 14.56 -29.36
C THR A 19 -10.73 13.10 -29.30
N GLN A 20 -11.21 12.55 -30.42
CA GLN A 20 -11.57 11.13 -30.51
C GLN A 20 -10.37 10.21 -30.21
N GLU A 21 -9.16 10.62 -30.60
CA GLU A 21 -7.93 9.91 -30.32
C GLU A 21 -7.64 9.87 -28.81
N GLN A 22 -7.69 11.00 -28.12
CA GLN A 22 -7.54 11.09 -26.66
C GLN A 22 -8.57 10.24 -25.91
N ILE A 23 -9.82 10.21 -26.39
CA ILE A 23 -10.87 9.35 -25.83
C ILE A 23 -10.53 7.86 -26.04
N ALA A 24 -10.01 7.50 -27.20
CA ALA A 24 -9.63 6.12 -27.52
C ALA A 24 -8.44 5.66 -26.65
N GLU A 25 -7.42 6.51 -26.48
CA GLU A 25 -6.29 6.26 -25.58
C GLU A 25 -6.74 6.11 -24.12
N MET A 26 -7.57 7.03 -23.63
CA MET A 26 -8.14 6.93 -22.28
C MET A 26 -8.87 5.60 -22.06
N LYS A 27 -9.64 5.13 -23.04
CA LYS A 27 -10.35 3.83 -22.96
C LYS A 27 -9.41 2.64 -22.89
N LYS A 28 -8.22 2.73 -23.51
CA LYS A 28 -7.20 1.66 -23.54
C LYS A 28 -6.24 1.75 -22.34
N PHE A 29 -6.19 2.90 -21.67
CA PHE A 29 -5.24 3.13 -20.58
C PHE A 29 -5.35 2.06 -19.48
N VAL A 30 -4.24 1.42 -19.19
CA VAL A 30 -4.06 0.50 -18.06
C VAL A 30 -2.86 0.98 -17.25
N CYS A 31 -3.06 1.24 -15.99
CA CYS A 31 -1.96 1.54 -15.07
C CYS A 31 -1.35 0.20 -14.64
N SER A 32 -0.33 -0.24 -15.37
CA SER A 32 0.41 -1.47 -15.04
C SER A 32 1.54 -1.15 -14.05
N ARG A 33 1.74 -2.03 -13.07
CA ARG A 33 2.82 -1.96 -12.07
C ARG A 33 2.97 -0.57 -11.41
N PRO A 34 1.89 0.01 -10.85
CA PRO A 34 1.94 1.38 -10.34
C PRO A 34 2.87 1.53 -9.12
N VAL A 35 3.19 0.46 -8.40
CA VAL A 35 4.17 0.45 -7.31
C VAL A 35 5.55 0.84 -7.82
N ASP A 36 5.98 0.32 -8.97
CA ASP A 36 7.29 0.61 -9.57
C ASP A 36 7.45 2.09 -9.93
N MET A 37 6.35 2.77 -10.22
CA MET A 37 6.35 4.19 -10.58
C MET A 37 6.49 5.11 -9.37
N VAL A 38 6.19 4.63 -8.16
CA VAL A 38 6.08 5.47 -6.96
C VAL A 38 7.02 5.08 -5.82
N THR A 39 7.61 3.89 -5.86
CA THR A 39 8.60 3.43 -4.89
C THR A 39 9.88 4.29 -4.94
N CYS A 40 10.60 4.42 -3.83
CA CYS A 40 11.89 5.09 -3.81
C CYS A 40 12.91 4.34 -4.71
N LYS A 41 13.89 5.06 -5.24
CA LYS A 41 14.91 4.48 -6.14
C LYS A 41 16.05 3.83 -5.36
N GLU A 42 16.38 4.37 -4.20
CA GLU A 42 17.47 3.94 -3.34
C GLU A 42 17.00 3.91 -1.90
N ALA A 43 17.63 3.07 -1.10
CA ALA A 43 17.37 3.02 0.33
C ALA A 43 17.86 4.30 1.01
N TYR A 44 17.10 4.78 2.00
CA TYR A 44 17.47 5.95 2.80
C TYR A 44 17.01 5.82 4.25
N LYS A 45 17.67 6.56 5.14
CA LYS A 45 17.34 6.58 6.57
C LYS A 45 16.55 7.82 6.95
N MET A 46 15.71 7.70 7.98
CA MET A 46 14.95 8.78 8.58
C MET A 46 14.70 8.51 10.07
N GLY A 47 14.77 9.56 10.89
CA GLY A 47 14.59 9.45 12.33
C GLY A 47 15.83 8.92 13.04
N GLU A 48 15.79 8.94 14.37
CA GLU A 48 16.83 8.46 15.27
C GLU A 48 16.17 7.74 16.43
N GLY A 49 16.78 6.67 16.92
CA GLY A 49 16.26 5.90 18.05
C GLY A 49 16.92 4.54 18.20
N GLU A 50 16.66 3.90 19.32
CA GLU A 50 17.17 2.54 19.59
C GLU A 50 16.41 1.49 18.80
N THR A 51 15.09 1.69 18.61
CA THR A 51 14.25 0.78 17.79
C THR A 51 14.45 1.06 16.31
N LYS A 52 14.83 0.04 15.58
CA LYS A 52 15.13 0.10 14.13
C LYS A 52 14.06 -0.63 13.34
N ILE A 53 13.42 0.07 12.42
CA ILE A 53 12.36 -0.49 11.57
C ILE A 53 12.76 -0.42 10.09
N ALA A 54 12.72 -1.57 9.43
CA ALA A 54 12.76 -1.61 7.97
C ALA A 54 11.39 -1.18 7.41
N VAL A 55 11.38 -0.37 6.38
CA VAL A 55 10.16 0.11 5.71
C VAL A 55 10.25 -0.24 4.23
N MET A 56 9.35 -1.07 3.73
CA MET A 56 9.20 -1.30 2.28
C MET A 56 8.26 -0.26 1.69
N ASP A 57 8.78 0.50 0.74
CA ASP A 57 8.06 1.62 0.10
C ASP A 57 7.27 1.17 -1.13
N PHE A 58 5.95 1.08 -1.01
CA PHE A 58 5.04 0.77 -2.12
C PHE A 58 4.34 2.03 -2.68
N GLY A 59 4.76 3.21 -2.28
CA GLY A 59 4.14 4.49 -2.58
C GLY A 59 3.69 5.18 -1.28
N LEU A 60 4.62 5.29 -0.35
CA LEU A 60 4.37 5.70 1.02
C LEU A 60 3.86 7.14 1.14
N LYS A 61 3.00 7.35 2.09
CA LYS A 61 2.61 8.67 2.56
C LYS A 61 3.64 9.15 3.59
N ARG A 62 4.38 10.23 3.28
CA ARG A 62 5.45 10.77 4.15
C ARG A 62 5.02 11.04 5.59
N GLY A 63 3.72 11.29 5.83
CA GLY A 63 3.16 11.44 7.18
C GLY A 63 3.35 10.19 8.06
N ILE A 64 3.39 8.99 7.48
CA ILE A 64 3.62 7.74 8.20
C ILE A 64 5.04 7.73 8.76
N LEU A 65 6.04 8.01 7.93
CA LEU A 65 7.45 8.06 8.37
C LEU A 65 7.66 9.12 9.45
N ARG A 66 7.11 10.32 9.25
CA ARG A 66 7.21 11.40 10.25
C ARG A 66 6.58 11.00 11.57
N SER A 67 5.45 10.31 11.52
CA SER A 67 4.76 9.84 12.74
C SER A 67 5.55 8.78 13.50
N LEU A 68 6.26 7.90 12.82
CA LEU A 68 7.15 6.89 13.43
C LEU A 68 8.42 7.55 13.97
N ALA A 69 9.10 8.38 13.17
CA ALA A 69 10.31 9.09 13.60
C ALA A 69 10.07 9.98 14.82
N ALA A 70 8.92 10.67 14.89
CA ALA A 70 8.54 11.47 16.07
C ALA A 70 8.34 10.65 17.33
N ARG A 71 8.29 9.32 17.26
CA ARG A 71 8.22 8.38 18.39
C ARG A 71 9.57 7.76 18.75
N GLY A 72 10.67 8.31 18.24
CA GLY A 72 12.03 7.84 18.53
C GLY A 72 12.36 6.51 17.84
N VAL A 73 11.94 6.35 16.60
CA VAL A 73 12.23 5.15 15.78
C VAL A 73 13.18 5.53 14.65
N GLU A 74 14.27 4.77 14.51
CA GLU A 74 15.15 4.83 13.32
C GLU A 74 14.51 4.00 12.20
N LEU A 75 14.31 4.62 11.05
CA LEU A 75 13.70 4.00 9.88
C LEU A 75 14.74 3.85 8.77
N THR A 76 14.80 2.68 8.14
CA THR A 76 15.46 2.49 6.86
C THR A 76 14.40 2.16 5.83
N VAL A 77 14.21 3.06 4.88
CA VAL A 77 13.22 2.92 3.81
C VAL A 77 13.87 2.28 2.61
N TYR A 78 13.28 1.21 2.13
CA TYR A 78 13.75 0.39 1.03
C TYR A 78 12.83 0.46 -0.17
N PRO A 79 13.36 0.36 -1.40
CA PRO A 79 12.55 0.13 -2.60
C PRO A 79 11.67 -1.13 -2.47
N ALA A 80 10.54 -1.13 -3.16
CA ALA A 80 9.54 -2.19 -3.10
C ALA A 80 10.07 -3.60 -3.42
N HIS A 81 11.09 -3.68 -4.29
CA HIS A 81 11.67 -4.95 -4.75
C HIS A 81 12.93 -5.38 -3.99
N THR A 82 13.28 -4.71 -2.90
CA THR A 82 14.40 -5.11 -2.04
C THR A 82 14.18 -6.54 -1.55
N SER A 83 15.23 -7.35 -1.61
CA SER A 83 15.15 -8.77 -1.25
C SER A 83 14.90 -8.98 0.24
N ALA A 84 14.26 -10.09 0.58
CA ALA A 84 14.06 -10.47 1.98
C ALA A 84 15.39 -10.66 2.71
N GLU A 85 16.38 -11.21 2.02
CA GLU A 85 17.71 -11.46 2.52
C GLU A 85 18.41 -10.16 2.95
N GLU A 86 18.34 -9.12 2.13
CA GLU A 86 18.90 -7.80 2.42
C GLU A 86 18.25 -7.16 3.65
N ILE A 87 16.92 -7.23 3.74
CA ILE A 87 16.19 -6.72 4.90
C ILE A 87 16.60 -7.46 6.19
N LEU A 88 16.69 -8.80 6.15
CA LEU A 88 17.07 -9.60 7.32
C LEU A 88 18.51 -9.34 7.79
N GLN A 89 19.42 -9.01 6.87
CA GLN A 89 20.80 -8.64 7.21
C GLN A 89 20.93 -7.28 7.91
N GLY A 90 19.91 -6.43 7.80
CA GLY A 90 19.92 -5.09 8.36
C GLY A 90 19.75 -5.02 9.89
N GLY A 91 19.37 -6.12 10.56
CA GLY A 91 19.26 -6.18 12.03
C GLY A 91 18.14 -5.31 12.58
N TYR A 92 16.95 -5.36 11.98
CA TYR A 92 15.78 -4.58 12.36
C TYR A 92 14.94 -5.27 13.44
N ASP A 93 14.30 -4.46 14.27
CA ASP A 93 13.35 -4.91 15.30
C ASP A 93 11.95 -5.15 14.73
N GLY A 94 11.66 -4.65 13.54
CA GLY A 94 10.38 -4.82 12.87
C GLY A 94 10.38 -4.40 11.42
N LEU A 95 9.29 -4.74 10.73
CA LEU A 95 9.04 -4.45 9.31
C LEU A 95 7.75 -3.69 9.14
N MET A 96 7.81 -2.58 8.43
CA MET A 96 6.66 -1.78 8.02
C MET A 96 6.44 -1.92 6.51
N LEU A 97 5.24 -2.37 6.13
CA LEU A 97 4.77 -2.44 4.75
C LEU A 97 3.85 -1.25 4.48
N THR A 98 4.23 -0.35 3.58
CA THR A 98 3.53 0.92 3.41
C THR A 98 2.25 0.79 2.59
N ASN A 99 1.46 1.86 2.58
CA ASN A 99 0.41 2.04 1.59
C ASN A 99 0.98 2.13 0.17
N GLY A 100 0.13 1.92 -0.81
CA GLY A 100 0.50 2.04 -2.22
C GLY A 100 -0.69 1.93 -3.16
N PRO A 101 -0.49 2.16 -4.47
CA PRO A 101 -1.51 2.05 -5.50
C PRO A 101 -1.60 0.65 -6.11
N GLY A 102 -2.70 0.40 -6.82
CA GLY A 102 -2.84 -0.74 -7.74
C GLY A 102 -3.58 -1.94 -7.17
N ASP A 103 -3.55 -3.02 -7.93
CA ASP A 103 -4.05 -4.32 -7.51
C ASP A 103 -2.97 -5.04 -6.69
N PRO A 104 -3.28 -5.51 -5.47
CA PRO A 104 -2.30 -6.26 -4.68
C PRO A 104 -1.74 -7.47 -5.44
N LYS A 105 -2.56 -8.17 -6.23
CA LYS A 105 -2.17 -9.38 -6.98
C LYS A 105 -1.17 -9.14 -8.10
N ASP A 106 -1.04 -7.91 -8.58
CA ASP A 106 -0.05 -7.56 -9.61
C ASP A 106 1.40 -7.57 -9.10
N ASN A 107 1.60 -7.68 -7.77
CA ASN A 107 2.89 -7.54 -7.09
C ASN A 107 3.47 -8.91 -6.65
N VAL A 108 3.49 -9.90 -7.54
CA VAL A 108 3.86 -11.30 -7.22
C VAL A 108 5.24 -11.40 -6.57
N GLU A 109 6.26 -10.74 -7.12
CA GLU A 109 7.63 -10.76 -6.58
C GLU A 109 7.71 -10.19 -5.17
N ILE A 110 6.97 -9.10 -4.91
CA ILE A 110 6.91 -8.45 -3.60
C ILE A 110 6.23 -9.38 -2.59
N ILE A 111 5.13 -10.05 -2.99
CA ILE A 111 4.43 -11.03 -2.15
C ILE A 111 5.36 -12.16 -1.75
N GLU A 112 6.14 -12.73 -2.70
CA GLU A 112 7.09 -13.80 -2.40
C GLU A 112 8.25 -13.33 -1.48
N ASN A 113 8.72 -12.10 -1.61
CA ASN A 113 9.67 -11.53 -0.66
C ASN A 113 9.07 -11.37 0.74
N ILE A 114 7.86 -10.83 0.85
CA ILE A 114 7.16 -10.69 2.14
C ILE A 114 6.94 -12.07 2.77
N LYS A 115 6.61 -13.08 2.00
CA LYS A 115 6.41 -14.46 2.47
C LYS A 115 7.66 -15.03 3.16
N LYS A 116 8.86 -14.72 2.64
CA LYS A 116 10.14 -15.11 3.28
C LYS A 116 10.41 -14.38 4.60
N LEU A 117 9.80 -13.19 4.79
CA LEU A 117 9.93 -12.36 6.00
C LEU A 117 8.91 -12.73 7.08
N LEU A 118 7.84 -13.47 6.75
CA LEU A 118 6.82 -13.89 7.72
C LEU A 118 7.43 -14.68 8.88
N GLY A 119 7.09 -14.27 10.09
CA GLY A 119 7.59 -14.91 11.32
C GLY A 119 9.06 -14.65 11.65
N LYS A 120 9.79 -13.88 10.81
CA LYS A 120 11.18 -13.47 11.08
C LYS A 120 11.27 -12.12 11.79
N LEU A 121 10.37 -11.23 11.48
CA LEU A 121 10.26 -9.89 12.07
C LEU A 121 8.79 -9.60 12.43
N PRO A 122 8.52 -8.91 13.55
CA PRO A 122 7.22 -8.30 13.76
C PRO A 122 6.88 -7.41 12.56
N THR A 123 5.74 -7.67 11.92
CA THR A 123 5.38 -6.99 10.67
C THR A 123 4.05 -6.28 10.78
N PHE A 124 4.01 -5.02 10.33
CA PHE A 124 2.81 -4.21 10.26
C PHE A 124 2.59 -3.67 8.85
N GLY A 125 1.36 -3.75 8.35
CA GLY A 125 0.99 -3.30 7.00
C GLY A 125 -0.13 -2.26 7.00
N ILE A 126 0.00 -1.25 6.14
CA ILE A 126 -1.05 -0.23 5.90
C ILE A 126 -1.58 -0.35 4.47
N CYS A 127 -2.90 -0.44 4.31
CA CYS A 127 -3.60 -0.43 3.02
C CYS A 127 -3.03 -1.51 2.07
N LEU A 128 -2.29 -1.13 1.01
CA LEU A 128 -1.64 -2.10 0.11
C LEU A 128 -0.71 -3.05 0.88
N GLY A 129 0.12 -2.53 1.79
CA GLY A 129 1.01 -3.37 2.61
C GLY A 129 0.28 -4.41 3.45
N HIS A 130 -0.88 -4.06 4.02
CA HIS A 130 -1.75 -5.02 4.71
C HIS A 130 -2.29 -6.10 3.75
N GLN A 131 -2.70 -5.71 2.54
CA GLN A 131 -3.20 -6.64 1.53
C GLN A 131 -2.10 -7.59 1.01
N LEU A 132 -0.89 -7.07 0.78
CA LEU A 132 0.28 -7.88 0.40
C LEU A 132 0.68 -8.86 1.50
N LEU A 133 0.64 -8.41 2.76
CA LEU A 133 0.89 -9.28 3.92
C LEU A 133 -0.13 -10.41 4.01
N ALA A 134 -1.41 -10.11 3.80
CA ALA A 134 -2.47 -11.11 3.79
C ALA A 134 -2.29 -12.14 2.65
N LEU A 135 -1.96 -11.68 1.43
CA LEU A 135 -1.64 -12.57 0.30
C LEU A 135 -0.43 -13.45 0.59
N ALA A 136 0.64 -12.89 1.19
CA ALA A 136 1.82 -13.64 1.60
C ALA A 136 1.48 -14.71 2.65
N ALA A 137 0.51 -14.44 3.52
CA ALA A 137 0.00 -15.39 4.53
C ALA A 137 -0.99 -16.43 3.96
N GLY A 138 -1.33 -16.37 2.66
CA GLY A 138 -2.21 -17.34 1.99
C GLY A 138 -3.68 -16.92 1.90
N ALA A 139 -4.05 -15.71 2.32
CA ALA A 139 -5.38 -15.15 2.09
C ALA A 139 -5.57 -14.73 0.62
N ASP A 140 -6.78 -14.31 0.27
CA ASP A 140 -7.07 -13.76 -1.06
C ASP A 140 -7.58 -12.32 -0.99
N THR A 141 -7.56 -11.62 -2.14
CA THR A 141 -8.08 -10.25 -2.25
C THR A 141 -9.07 -10.13 -3.39
N ARG A 142 -10.06 -9.24 -3.21
CA ARG A 142 -11.08 -8.97 -4.21
C ARG A 142 -11.25 -7.48 -4.44
N LYS A 143 -11.37 -7.09 -5.72
CA LYS A 143 -11.74 -5.72 -6.09
C LYS A 143 -13.19 -5.42 -5.69
N MET A 144 -13.38 -4.35 -4.96
CA MET A 144 -14.71 -3.85 -4.61
C MET A 144 -15.27 -2.98 -5.73
N LYS A 145 -16.58 -2.96 -5.91
CA LYS A 145 -17.25 -2.13 -6.93
C LYS A 145 -16.99 -0.64 -6.72
N PHE A 146 -17.04 -0.16 -5.49
CA PHE A 146 -16.86 1.26 -5.14
C PHE A 146 -15.62 1.52 -4.29
N GLY A 147 -15.16 0.53 -3.54
CA GLY A 147 -14.15 0.67 -2.49
C GLY A 147 -14.68 1.42 -1.26
N HIS A 148 -13.82 1.53 -0.24
CA HIS A 148 -14.06 2.41 0.89
C HIS A 148 -13.25 3.69 0.69
N ARG A 149 -13.94 4.85 0.63
CA ARG A 149 -13.31 6.15 0.40
C ARG A 149 -14.02 7.21 1.22
N GLY A 150 -13.36 7.69 2.27
CA GLY A 150 -13.88 8.70 3.18
C GLY A 150 -13.39 8.53 4.61
N SER A 151 -13.80 9.44 5.47
CA SER A 151 -13.45 9.49 6.90
C SER A 151 -14.56 9.03 7.83
N ASN A 152 -15.54 8.29 7.32
CA ASN A 152 -16.74 7.88 8.05
C ASN A 152 -17.05 6.38 7.90
N HIS A 153 -16.02 5.56 7.75
CA HIS A 153 -16.19 4.11 7.63
C HIS A 153 -16.09 3.44 9.00
N PRO A 154 -17.14 2.73 9.45
CA PRO A 154 -17.09 2.00 10.72
C PRO A 154 -16.22 0.74 10.59
N VAL A 155 -15.40 0.49 11.61
CA VAL A 155 -14.65 -0.76 11.80
C VAL A 155 -14.94 -1.30 13.19
N LYS A 156 -15.33 -2.56 13.27
CA LYS A 156 -15.58 -3.24 14.53
C LYS A 156 -14.31 -3.93 15.02
N ASP A 157 -13.84 -3.55 16.20
CA ASP A 157 -12.87 -4.32 16.96
C ASP A 157 -13.62 -5.46 17.65
N ILE A 158 -13.37 -6.68 17.18
CA ILE A 158 -14.09 -7.87 17.67
C ILE A 158 -13.66 -8.22 19.09
N SER A 159 -12.40 -7.99 19.43
CA SER A 159 -11.84 -8.33 20.75
C SER A 159 -12.42 -7.47 21.87
N MET A 160 -12.69 -6.21 21.57
CA MET A 160 -13.24 -5.22 22.51
C MET A 160 -14.75 -5.00 22.33
N ASP A 161 -15.38 -5.64 21.34
CA ASP A 161 -16.77 -5.40 20.92
C ASP A 161 -17.10 -3.92 20.68
N ARG A 162 -16.14 -3.19 20.11
CA ARG A 162 -16.22 -1.74 19.90
C ARG A 162 -16.20 -1.36 18.44
N VAL A 163 -16.96 -0.33 18.08
CA VAL A 163 -16.93 0.24 16.73
C VAL A 163 -16.19 1.58 16.75
N TYR A 164 -15.23 1.72 15.84
CA TYR A 164 -14.48 2.95 15.60
C TYR A 164 -14.81 3.51 14.22
N ILE A 165 -14.94 4.83 14.11
CA ILE A 165 -15.05 5.50 12.82
C ILE A 165 -13.65 5.75 12.29
N THR A 166 -13.37 5.28 11.08
CA THR A 166 -12.05 5.30 10.47
C THR A 166 -12.04 6.03 9.13
N SER A 167 -10.87 6.55 8.77
CA SER A 167 -10.60 7.07 7.42
C SER A 167 -10.05 5.94 6.56
N GLN A 168 -10.70 5.67 5.43
CA GLN A 168 -10.30 4.62 4.50
C GLN A 168 -10.18 5.16 3.08
N ASN A 169 -9.21 4.61 2.34
CA ASN A 169 -9.07 4.87 0.90
C ASN A 169 -8.45 3.64 0.23
N HIS A 170 -9.27 2.66 -0.08
CA HIS A 170 -8.84 1.45 -0.77
C HIS A 170 -9.94 0.90 -1.69
N GLY A 171 -9.53 0.18 -2.74
CA GLY A 171 -10.42 -0.43 -3.74
C GLY A 171 -10.48 -1.95 -3.66
N TYR A 172 -9.67 -2.57 -2.81
CA TYR A 172 -9.59 -4.03 -2.65
C TYR A 172 -9.84 -4.41 -1.19
N ALA A 173 -10.51 -5.53 -0.98
CA ALA A 173 -10.74 -6.13 0.33
C ALA A 173 -10.05 -7.50 0.41
N ILE A 174 -9.64 -7.89 1.61
CA ILE A 174 -9.17 -9.24 1.94
C ILE A 174 -10.38 -10.14 2.15
N LEU A 175 -10.28 -11.39 1.70
CA LEU A 175 -11.29 -12.46 1.84
C LEU A 175 -10.87 -13.46 2.90
#